data_47104327923bc025c07a4e7874402bbc
#
_entry.id   47104327923bc025c07a4e7874402bbc
#
_cell.length_a   1.000
_cell.length_b   1.000
_cell.length_c   1.000
_cell.angle_alpha   90.00
_cell.angle_beta   90.00
_cell.angle_gamma   90.00
#
_symmetry.space_group_name_H-M   'P 1'
#
loop_
_entity.id
_entity.type
_entity.pdbx_description
1 polymer ?
#
loop_
_entity_poly.entity_id
_entity_poly.type
_entity_poly.pdbx_seq_one_letter_code
_entity_poly.pdbx_strand_id
1 'polypeptide(L)'
;RDAQESRGLGDVYKRQMARKAYDTGISVCRPLYYEYPESEEAYVYENEYFFGDDILVVPITEAAVDGISAKEIWFPEGKWWSVSTNELIEGPCKKVMNFTHEQIPYFFRQGAIIPYNPPTVMNVTERPDNLILNIVAGSDGESSLYEDSGNNSDYATMYSTTALKQIADGNRGKYIISARRGNYK
;
A
#
# COMPACT_ATOMS: atom_id res chain seq x y z
N ARG A 1 11.85 -4.31 18.52
CA ARG A 1 11.04 -3.38 17.70
C ARG A 1 11.37 -3.66 16.26
N ASP A 2 10.50 -4.35 15.56
CA ASP A 2 10.74 -4.72 14.17
C ASP A 2 10.57 -3.50 13.24
N ALA A 3 11.62 -2.66 13.26
CA ALA A 3 11.82 -1.65 12.24
C ALA A 3 11.97 -2.28 10.83
N GLN A 4 11.99 -3.60 10.75
CA GLN A 4 12.17 -4.36 9.54
C GLN A 4 10.90 -4.43 8.69
N GLU A 5 9.72 -4.60 9.31
CA GLU A 5 8.45 -4.60 8.58
C GLU A 5 8.14 -3.22 7.99
N SER A 6 8.40 -2.14 8.73
CA SER A 6 8.19 -0.78 8.22
C SER A 6 9.22 -0.36 7.17
N ARG A 7 10.41 -0.98 7.13
CA ARG A 7 11.44 -0.69 6.13
C ARG A 7 11.15 -1.37 4.79
N GLY A 8 10.68 -2.61 4.79
CA GLY A 8 10.36 -3.35 3.56
C GLY A 8 9.24 -2.72 2.74
N LEU A 9 8.14 -2.35 3.39
CA LEU A 9 6.96 -1.72 2.77
C LEU A 9 7.27 -0.31 2.26
N GLY A 10 8.26 0.32 2.88
CA GLY A 10 8.48 1.74 2.70
C GLY A 10 9.09 2.13 1.38
N ASP A 11 10.16 1.48 0.96
CA ASP A 11 11.04 2.13 -0.01
C ASP A 11 10.61 1.93 -1.46
N VAL A 12 10.24 0.72 -1.85
CA VAL A 12 9.83 0.48 -3.24
C VAL A 12 8.47 1.12 -3.50
N TYR A 13 7.47 0.82 -2.67
CA TYR A 13 6.12 1.37 -2.85
C TYR A 13 6.09 2.90 -2.70
N LYS A 14 6.84 3.48 -1.76
CA LYS A 14 6.99 4.94 -1.61
C LYS A 14 7.51 5.59 -2.88
N ARG A 15 8.52 5.01 -3.55
CA ARG A 15 9.05 5.53 -4.80
C ARG A 15 7.99 5.56 -5.91
N GLN A 16 7.18 4.50 -6.00
CA GLN A 16 6.07 4.45 -6.94
C GLN A 16 5.10 5.61 -6.69
N MET A 17 4.68 5.77 -5.44
CA MET A 17 3.72 6.80 -5.05
C MET A 17 4.32 8.21 -5.16
N ALA A 18 5.59 8.39 -4.84
CA ALA A 18 6.29 9.66 -5.04
C ALA A 18 6.37 10.03 -6.53
N ARG A 19 6.65 9.07 -7.39
CA ARG A 19 6.62 9.29 -8.84
C ARG A 19 5.22 9.64 -9.33
N LYS A 20 4.19 8.93 -8.88
CA LYS A 20 2.81 9.24 -9.19
C LYS A 20 2.43 10.65 -8.72
N ALA A 21 2.83 11.04 -7.51
CA ALA A 21 2.59 12.36 -6.97
C ALA A 21 3.27 13.46 -7.81
N TYR A 22 4.50 13.22 -8.26
CA TYR A 22 5.21 14.12 -9.17
C TYR A 22 4.49 14.29 -10.52
N ASP A 23 4.03 13.20 -11.12
CA ASP A 23 3.40 13.20 -12.43
C ASP A 23 1.97 13.76 -12.41
N THR A 24 1.23 13.59 -11.31
CA THR A 24 -0.22 13.87 -11.23
C THR A 24 -0.61 14.97 -10.25
N GLY A 25 0.27 15.35 -9.33
CA GLY A 25 -0.05 16.23 -8.21
C GLY A 25 -0.87 15.58 -7.09
N ILE A 26 -1.17 14.27 -7.18
CA ILE A 26 -1.94 13.55 -6.17
C ILE A 26 -1.04 13.20 -4.99
N SER A 27 -1.44 13.58 -3.77
CA SER A 27 -0.67 13.30 -2.54
C SER A 27 -0.50 11.79 -2.30
N VAL A 28 0.66 11.42 -1.75
CA VAL A 28 0.94 10.03 -1.33
C VAL A 28 0.04 9.61 -0.18
N CYS A 29 -0.16 10.48 0.81
CA CYS A 29 -1.10 10.26 1.91
C CYS A 29 -2.36 11.09 1.67
N ARG A 30 -3.52 10.46 1.68
CA ARG A 30 -4.80 11.10 1.40
C ARG A 30 -5.83 10.78 2.47
N PRO A 31 -6.51 11.78 3.05
CA PRO A 31 -7.69 11.53 3.86
C PRO A 31 -8.76 10.79 3.08
N LEU A 32 -9.62 10.04 3.76
CA LEU A 32 -10.64 9.21 3.12
C LEU A 32 -11.62 10.03 2.27
N TYR A 33 -11.91 11.27 2.65
CA TYR A 33 -12.84 12.15 1.90
C TYR A 33 -12.33 12.57 0.51
N TYR A 34 -11.05 12.35 0.18
CA TYR A 34 -10.54 12.53 -1.18
C TYR A 34 -11.13 11.52 -2.16
N GLU A 35 -11.32 10.28 -1.70
CA GLU A 35 -11.84 9.17 -2.50
C GLU A 35 -13.36 9.02 -2.32
N TYR A 36 -13.87 9.38 -1.14
CA TYR A 36 -15.27 9.19 -0.73
C TYR A 36 -15.89 10.49 -0.20
N PRO A 37 -15.93 11.58 -1.02
CA PRO A 37 -16.42 12.90 -0.56
C PRO A 37 -17.88 12.90 -0.17
N GLU A 38 -18.69 11.98 -0.69
CA GLU A 38 -20.13 11.87 -0.42
C GLU A 38 -20.46 11.00 0.81
N SER A 39 -19.45 10.41 1.45
CA SER A 39 -19.63 9.56 2.63
C SER A 39 -19.34 10.35 3.91
N GLU A 40 -20.33 10.42 4.81
CA GLU A 40 -20.15 11.06 6.12
C GLU A 40 -19.04 10.37 6.94
N GLU A 41 -18.92 9.06 6.82
CA GLU A 41 -17.89 8.28 7.50
C GLU A 41 -16.47 8.74 7.13
N ALA A 42 -16.24 9.15 5.90
CA ALA A 42 -14.94 9.63 5.45
C ALA A 42 -14.47 10.89 6.20
N TYR A 43 -15.39 11.64 6.81
CA TYR A 43 -15.11 12.80 7.65
C TYR A 43 -15.10 12.47 9.14
N VAL A 44 -15.86 11.47 9.56
CA VAL A 44 -15.90 11.01 10.98
C VAL A 44 -14.63 10.25 11.35
N TYR A 45 -14.14 9.38 10.46
CA TYR A 45 -12.93 8.59 10.67
C TYR A 45 -11.67 9.33 10.19
N GLU A 46 -11.50 10.57 10.61
CA GLU A 46 -10.46 11.51 10.16
C GLU A 46 -9.00 11.04 10.36
N ASN A 47 -8.79 10.09 11.29
CA ASN A 47 -7.48 9.50 11.57
C ASN A 47 -7.11 8.38 10.59
N GLU A 48 -8.06 7.89 9.80
CA GLU A 48 -7.82 6.91 8.76
C GLU A 48 -7.40 7.61 7.47
N TYR A 49 -6.48 7.00 6.74
CA TYR A 49 -6.01 7.58 5.51
C TYR A 49 -5.51 6.54 4.51
N PHE A 50 -5.54 6.88 3.24
CA PHE A 50 -4.87 6.09 2.20
C PHE A 50 -3.39 6.45 2.13
N PHE A 51 -2.55 5.42 2.10
CA PHE A 51 -1.15 5.51 1.72
C PHE A 51 -1.00 4.92 0.31
N GLY A 52 -0.83 5.78 -0.68
CA GLY A 52 -0.96 5.40 -2.07
C GLY A 52 -2.40 5.04 -2.44
N ASP A 53 -2.56 4.14 -3.40
CA ASP A 53 -3.88 3.80 -3.94
C ASP A 53 -4.53 2.61 -3.24
N ASP A 54 -3.71 1.75 -2.65
CA ASP A 54 -4.11 0.39 -2.28
C ASP A 54 -3.98 0.09 -0.79
N ILE A 55 -3.52 1.04 0.02
CA ILE A 55 -3.26 0.82 1.45
C ILE A 55 -4.12 1.76 2.28
N LEU A 56 -5.06 1.19 3.03
CA LEU A 56 -5.78 1.89 4.10
C LEU A 56 -4.97 1.76 5.38
N VAL A 57 -4.58 2.88 5.98
CA VAL A 57 -3.82 2.95 7.23
C VAL A 57 -4.71 3.49 8.33
N VAL A 58 -4.69 2.82 9.48
CA VAL A 58 -5.53 3.15 10.63
C VAL A 58 -4.64 3.33 11.88
N PRO A 59 -4.14 4.54 12.16
CA PRO A 59 -3.34 4.78 13.35
C PRO A 59 -4.13 4.51 14.63
N ILE A 60 -3.48 3.87 15.61
CA ILE A 60 -4.05 3.68 16.93
C ILE A 60 -3.88 4.98 17.69
N THR A 61 -4.99 5.63 18.00
CA THR A 61 -5.05 6.91 18.72
C THR A 61 -5.62 6.75 20.15
N GLU A 62 -6.21 5.61 20.45
CA GLU A 62 -6.79 5.30 21.75
C GLU A 62 -5.75 4.68 22.68
N ALA A 63 -5.89 4.98 23.97
CA ALA A 63 -5.03 4.39 24.99
C ALA A 63 -5.28 2.88 25.10
N ALA A 64 -4.21 2.12 25.26
CA ALA A 64 -4.32 0.69 25.50
C ALA A 64 -4.81 0.41 26.93
N VAL A 65 -5.72 -0.55 27.07
CA VAL A 65 -6.12 -1.15 28.35
C VAL A 65 -5.57 -2.57 28.37
N ASP A 66 -4.79 -2.89 29.40
CA ASP A 66 -4.09 -4.18 29.50
C ASP A 66 -3.24 -4.53 28.25
N GLY A 67 -2.64 -3.50 27.66
CA GLY A 67 -1.78 -3.65 26.47
C GLY A 67 -2.52 -3.79 25.13
N ILE A 68 -3.84 -3.67 25.14
CA ILE A 68 -4.70 -3.79 23.94
C ILE A 68 -5.49 -2.50 23.74
N SER A 69 -5.49 -1.99 22.53
CA SER A 69 -6.35 -0.89 22.08
C SER A 69 -7.44 -1.44 21.15
N ALA A 70 -8.70 -1.19 21.52
CA ALA A 70 -9.84 -1.48 20.67
C ALA A 70 -10.07 -0.27 19.76
N LYS A 71 -10.05 -0.49 18.44
CA LYS A 71 -10.24 0.56 17.43
C LYS A 71 -11.42 0.21 16.55
N GLU A 72 -12.40 1.10 16.46
CA GLU A 72 -13.41 1.04 15.42
C GLU A 72 -12.84 1.60 14.13
N ILE A 73 -13.01 0.85 13.04
CA ILE A 73 -12.47 1.14 11.72
C ILE A 73 -13.64 1.18 10.74
N TRP A 74 -13.65 2.20 9.90
CA TRP A 74 -14.53 2.23 8.76
C TRP A 74 -13.81 1.73 7.51
N PHE A 75 -14.30 0.64 6.95
CA PHE A 75 -13.86 0.12 5.67
C PHE A 75 -14.75 0.68 4.56
N PRO A 76 -14.20 1.47 3.63
CA PRO A 76 -14.95 1.94 2.46
C PRO A 76 -15.37 0.79 1.55
N GLU A 77 -16.20 1.10 0.56
CA GLU A 77 -16.63 0.15 -0.46
C GLU A 77 -15.44 -0.62 -1.08
N GLY A 78 -15.61 -1.94 -1.26
CA GLY A 78 -14.60 -2.85 -1.75
C GLY A 78 -14.24 -3.93 -0.74
N LYS A 79 -13.16 -4.66 -1.01
CA LYS A 79 -12.65 -5.70 -0.12
C LYS A 79 -11.24 -5.38 0.32
N TRP A 80 -10.99 -5.58 1.61
CA TRP A 80 -9.79 -5.16 2.30
C TRP A 80 -9.13 -6.34 3.00
N TRP A 81 -7.90 -6.61 2.65
CA TRP A 81 -7.11 -7.67 3.28
C TRP A 81 -6.40 -7.14 4.52
N SER A 82 -6.73 -7.70 5.68
CA SER A 82 -6.04 -7.42 6.93
C SER A 82 -4.74 -8.20 7.00
N VAL A 83 -3.61 -7.50 7.04
CA VAL A 83 -2.29 -8.12 7.13
C VAL A 83 -2.08 -8.78 8.51
N SER A 84 -2.63 -8.18 9.56
CA SER A 84 -2.45 -8.68 10.94
C SER A 84 -3.30 -9.92 11.25
N THR A 85 -4.51 -10.05 10.68
CA THR A 85 -5.43 -11.15 10.97
C THR A 85 -5.58 -12.16 9.83
N ASN A 86 -5.00 -11.88 8.66
CA ASN A 86 -5.19 -12.68 7.43
C ASN A 86 -6.67 -12.86 7.07
N GLU A 87 -7.46 -11.80 7.24
CA GLU A 87 -8.90 -11.78 6.99
C GLU A 87 -9.23 -10.84 5.82
N LEU A 88 -10.16 -11.24 4.98
CA LEU A 88 -10.74 -10.37 3.95
C LEU A 88 -12.02 -9.74 4.50
N ILE A 89 -12.04 -8.41 4.57
CA ILE A 89 -13.15 -7.61 5.10
C ILE A 89 -13.87 -6.95 3.93
N GLU A 90 -15.17 -7.12 3.84
CA GLU A 90 -15.99 -6.51 2.79
C GLU A 90 -16.67 -5.24 3.32
N GLY A 91 -16.38 -4.11 2.66
CA GLY A 91 -17.00 -2.83 2.93
C GLY A 91 -18.14 -2.50 1.93
N PRO A 92 -18.95 -1.44 2.21
CA PRO A 92 -18.76 -0.53 3.34
C PRO A 92 -19.21 -1.15 4.67
N CYS A 93 -18.36 -1.09 5.68
CA CYS A 93 -18.70 -1.58 7.02
C CYS A 93 -17.88 -0.89 8.12
N LYS A 94 -18.37 -0.97 9.35
CA LYS A 94 -17.64 -0.58 10.57
C LYS A 94 -17.29 -1.84 11.34
N LYS A 95 -16.04 -1.97 11.77
CA LYS A 95 -15.57 -3.13 12.50
C LYS A 95 -14.65 -2.72 13.65
N VAL A 96 -14.93 -3.22 14.85
CA VAL A 96 -14.03 -3.06 15.98
C VAL A 96 -12.96 -4.15 15.92
N MET A 97 -11.71 -3.75 15.95
CA MET A 97 -10.55 -4.63 15.95
C MET A 97 -9.61 -4.29 17.11
N ASN A 98 -8.91 -5.29 17.63
CA ASN A 98 -8.00 -5.16 18.75
C ASN A 98 -6.56 -5.22 18.28
N PHE A 99 -5.74 -4.28 18.77
CA PHE A 99 -4.34 -4.16 18.41
C PHE A 99 -3.47 -3.95 19.64
N THR A 100 -2.25 -4.46 19.60
CA THR A 100 -1.22 -4.07 20.56
C THR A 100 -0.56 -2.75 20.13
N HIS A 101 0.05 -2.03 21.05
CA HIS A 101 0.73 -0.76 20.74
C HIS A 101 1.96 -0.90 19.84
N GLU A 102 2.41 -2.13 19.56
CA GLU A 102 3.49 -2.43 18.63
C GLU A 102 3.01 -2.56 17.19
N GLN A 103 1.70 -2.76 17.00
CA GLN A 103 1.09 -2.93 15.69
C GLN A 103 0.73 -1.57 15.07
N ILE A 104 0.91 -1.45 13.77
CA ILE A 104 0.37 -0.37 12.95
C ILE A 104 -0.66 -1.02 12.04
N PRO A 105 -1.96 -0.85 12.30
CA PRO A 105 -2.99 -1.44 11.46
C PRO A 105 -2.96 -0.85 10.04
N TYR A 106 -2.88 -1.71 9.06
CA TYR A 106 -3.07 -1.35 7.66
C TYR A 106 -3.69 -2.52 6.90
N PHE A 107 -4.39 -2.16 5.84
CA PHE A 107 -5.18 -3.09 5.05
C PHE A 107 -4.91 -2.85 3.57
N PHE A 108 -4.77 -3.92 2.82
CA PHE A 108 -4.59 -3.84 1.38
C PHE A 108 -5.93 -3.99 0.67
N ARG A 109 -6.17 -3.15 -0.31
CA ARG A 109 -7.31 -3.31 -1.22
C ARG A 109 -7.18 -4.63 -1.98
N GLN A 110 -8.27 -5.36 -2.19
CA GLN A 110 -8.28 -6.52 -3.08
C GLN A 110 -7.94 -6.07 -4.50
N GLY A 111 -7.06 -6.79 -5.19
CA GLY A 111 -6.49 -6.39 -6.47
C GLY A 111 -5.13 -5.68 -6.35
N ALA A 112 -4.72 -5.27 -5.14
CA ALA A 112 -3.46 -4.58 -4.92
C ALA A 112 -2.25 -5.44 -5.33
N ILE A 113 -1.25 -4.78 -5.92
CA ILE A 113 0.07 -5.35 -6.24
C ILE A 113 1.11 -4.43 -5.60
N ILE A 114 1.64 -4.84 -4.47
CA ILE A 114 2.54 -4.03 -3.65
C ILE A 114 3.97 -4.58 -3.75
N PRO A 115 4.91 -3.84 -4.36
CA PRO A 115 6.31 -4.27 -4.44
C PRO A 115 7.05 -3.98 -3.13
N TYR A 116 7.87 -4.94 -2.72
CA TYR A 116 8.71 -4.90 -1.52
C TYR A 116 10.16 -5.21 -1.84
N ASN A 117 11.04 -4.69 -1.01
CA ASN A 117 12.41 -5.18 -0.94
C ASN A 117 12.46 -6.54 -0.23
N PRO A 118 13.36 -7.44 -0.64
CA PRO A 118 13.65 -8.64 0.14
C PRO A 118 14.10 -8.28 1.57
N PRO A 119 13.83 -9.13 2.57
CA PRO A 119 14.25 -8.89 3.96
C PRO A 119 15.76 -8.74 4.16
N THR A 120 16.55 -9.18 3.18
CA THR A 120 18.01 -9.05 3.17
C THR A 120 18.50 -7.64 2.89
N VAL A 121 17.64 -6.76 2.34
CA VAL A 121 17.98 -5.36 2.06
C VAL A 121 17.90 -4.56 3.36
N MET A 122 19.04 -4.11 3.83
CA MET A 122 19.17 -3.46 5.13
C MET A 122 19.11 -1.94 5.07
N ASN A 123 19.29 -1.34 3.90
CA ASN A 123 19.23 0.11 3.74
C ASN A 123 18.64 0.53 2.38
N VAL A 124 18.19 1.78 2.33
CA VAL A 124 17.48 2.37 1.16
C VAL A 124 18.37 2.59 -0.07
N THR A 125 19.67 2.53 0.09
CA THR A 125 20.64 2.72 -1.00
C THR A 125 21.00 1.41 -1.69
N GLU A 126 20.69 0.27 -1.03
CA GLU A 126 20.89 -1.04 -1.63
C GLU A 126 19.82 -1.30 -2.69
N ARG A 127 20.26 -1.85 -3.80
CA ARG A 127 19.39 -2.25 -4.90
C ARG A 127 19.43 -3.76 -5.01
N PRO A 128 18.33 -4.42 -4.66
CA PRO A 128 18.25 -5.86 -4.82
C PRO A 128 18.08 -6.22 -6.31
N ASP A 129 18.65 -7.37 -6.69
CA ASP A 129 18.44 -7.94 -8.03
C ASP A 129 17.01 -8.46 -8.24
N ASN A 130 16.26 -8.63 -7.16
CA ASN A 130 14.89 -9.10 -7.17
C ASN A 130 14.01 -8.32 -6.20
N LEU A 131 12.72 -8.28 -6.48
CA LEU A 131 11.69 -7.71 -5.61
C LEU A 131 10.67 -8.78 -5.25
N ILE A 132 10.02 -8.59 -4.10
CA ILE A 132 8.86 -9.37 -3.70
C ILE A 132 7.60 -8.60 -4.11
N LEU A 133 6.68 -9.25 -4.80
CA LEU A 133 5.36 -8.69 -5.09
C LEU A 133 4.34 -9.32 -4.14
N ASN A 134 3.76 -8.51 -3.27
CA ASN A 134 2.61 -8.93 -2.47
C ASN A 134 1.34 -8.64 -3.27
N ILE A 135 0.57 -9.68 -3.56
CA ILE A 135 -0.60 -9.60 -4.44
C ILE A 135 -1.83 -10.04 -3.66
N VAL A 136 -2.82 -9.17 -3.54
CA VAL A 136 -4.11 -9.49 -2.95
C VAL A 136 -5.04 -10.00 -4.05
N ALA A 137 -5.13 -11.31 -4.19
CA ALA A 137 -5.89 -11.95 -5.24
C ALA A 137 -7.42 -11.74 -5.14
N GLY A 138 -8.14 -12.00 -6.24
CA GLY A 138 -9.61 -12.04 -6.27
C GLY A 138 -10.30 -10.83 -6.90
N SER A 139 -9.54 -9.85 -7.36
CA SER A 139 -10.02 -8.73 -8.18
C SER A 139 -8.96 -8.36 -9.20
N ASP A 140 -9.37 -7.70 -10.27
CA ASP A 140 -8.44 -7.08 -11.20
C ASP A 140 -7.64 -5.99 -10.50
N GLY A 141 -6.39 -5.81 -10.93
CA GLY A 141 -5.53 -4.79 -10.36
C GLY A 141 -4.37 -4.43 -11.27
N GLU A 142 -3.89 -3.20 -11.12
CA GLU A 142 -2.76 -2.67 -11.88
C GLU A 142 -1.81 -1.92 -10.96
N SER A 143 -0.53 -2.03 -11.22
CA SER A 143 0.51 -1.27 -10.56
C SER A 143 1.65 -0.99 -11.53
N SER A 144 2.53 -0.08 -11.19
CA SER A 144 3.70 0.23 -12.00
C SER A 144 4.94 0.26 -11.13
N LEU A 145 5.94 -0.52 -11.48
CA LEU A 145 7.25 -0.43 -10.87
C LEU A 145 8.04 0.70 -11.54
N TYR A 146 8.40 1.71 -10.78
CA TYR A 146 9.25 2.82 -11.21
C TYR A 146 10.67 2.63 -10.65
N GLU A 147 11.66 2.87 -11.47
CA GLU A 147 13.07 2.74 -11.13
C GLU A 147 13.89 3.89 -11.71
N ASP A 148 14.72 4.49 -10.89
CA ASP A 148 15.68 5.53 -11.24
C ASP A 148 16.98 5.40 -10.44
N SER A 149 17.92 6.31 -10.59
CA SER A 149 19.18 6.31 -9.83
C SER A 149 18.97 6.60 -8.33
N GLY A 150 17.89 7.32 -7.96
CA GLY A 150 17.51 7.64 -6.59
C GLY A 150 18.40 8.67 -5.87
N ASN A 151 19.46 9.15 -6.50
CA ASN A 151 20.47 10.03 -5.88
C ASN A 151 20.89 11.24 -6.72
N ASN A 152 20.19 11.51 -7.80
CA ASN A 152 20.47 12.66 -8.67
C ASN A 152 19.16 13.32 -9.14
N SER A 153 19.28 14.41 -9.90
CA SER A 153 18.14 15.16 -10.44
C SER A 153 17.61 14.63 -11.78
N ASP A 154 18.17 13.55 -12.30
CA ASP A 154 17.83 13.03 -13.64
C ASP A 154 16.54 12.21 -13.69
N TYR A 155 15.84 12.09 -12.54
CA TYR A 155 14.58 11.34 -12.38
C TYR A 155 13.49 11.72 -13.40
N ALA A 156 13.56 12.92 -13.98
CA ALA A 156 12.61 13.36 -15.00
C ALA A 156 12.79 12.66 -16.35
N THR A 157 14.01 12.24 -16.68
CA THR A 157 14.36 11.68 -17.99
C THR A 157 15.03 10.30 -17.92
N MET A 158 15.78 10.02 -16.83
CA MET A 158 16.55 8.79 -16.63
C MET A 158 15.83 7.85 -15.66
N TYR A 159 14.72 7.31 -16.10
CA TYR A 159 13.93 6.34 -15.35
C TYR A 159 13.44 5.21 -16.25
N SER A 160 12.96 4.16 -15.63
CA SER A 160 12.29 3.05 -16.28
C SER A 160 11.03 2.66 -15.52
N THR A 161 10.05 2.11 -16.24
CA THR A 161 8.80 1.61 -15.66
C THR A 161 8.51 0.21 -16.14
N THR A 162 7.92 -0.60 -15.27
CA THR A 162 7.41 -1.94 -15.58
C THR A 162 5.97 -2.03 -15.13
N ALA A 163 5.03 -2.20 -16.05
CA ALA A 163 3.63 -2.36 -15.69
C ALA A 163 3.38 -3.76 -15.13
N LEU A 164 2.62 -3.81 -14.05
CA LEU A 164 2.19 -5.01 -13.35
C LEU A 164 0.67 -5.08 -13.41
N LYS A 165 0.12 -6.23 -13.80
CA LYS A 165 -1.33 -6.44 -13.86
C LYS A 165 -1.73 -7.76 -13.24
N GLN A 166 -2.87 -7.74 -12.57
CA GLN A 166 -3.60 -8.91 -12.12
C GLN A 166 -4.94 -8.94 -12.84
N ILE A 167 -5.29 -10.08 -13.38
CA ILE A 167 -6.60 -10.36 -13.95
C ILE A 167 -7.18 -11.52 -13.16
N ALA A 168 -8.29 -11.27 -12.46
CA ALA A 168 -8.99 -12.28 -11.68
C ALA A 168 -9.86 -13.16 -12.60
N ASP A 169 -9.83 -14.46 -12.35
CA ASP A 169 -10.69 -15.44 -13.03
C ASP A 169 -11.17 -16.47 -11.99
N GLY A 170 -12.26 -16.15 -11.31
CA GLY A 170 -12.79 -16.95 -10.21
C GLY A 170 -11.73 -17.18 -9.12
N ASN A 171 -11.37 -18.46 -8.88
CA ASN A 171 -10.33 -18.86 -7.92
C ASN A 171 -8.91 -18.85 -8.51
N ARG A 172 -8.75 -18.39 -9.74
CA ARG A 172 -7.46 -18.29 -10.43
C ARG A 172 -7.18 -16.83 -10.74
N GLY A 173 -5.91 -16.52 -10.94
CA GLY A 173 -5.46 -15.20 -11.39
C GLY A 173 -4.38 -15.34 -12.44
N LYS A 174 -4.39 -14.44 -13.41
CA LYS A 174 -3.31 -14.26 -14.37
C LYS A 174 -2.52 -13.02 -13.97
N TYR A 175 -1.22 -13.20 -13.76
CA TYR A 175 -0.30 -12.11 -13.43
C TYR A 175 0.56 -11.80 -14.65
N ILE A 176 0.63 -10.53 -15.00
CA ILE A 176 1.35 -10.04 -16.17
C ILE A 176 2.39 -9.03 -15.71
N ILE A 177 3.65 -9.31 -15.99
CA ILE A 177 4.76 -8.37 -15.84
C ILE A 177 5.16 -7.98 -17.25
N SER A 178 4.97 -6.70 -17.60
CA SER A 178 5.30 -6.19 -18.91
C SER A 178 6.81 -6.02 -19.10
N ALA A 179 7.24 -5.89 -20.34
CA ALA A 179 8.61 -5.49 -20.60
C ALA A 179 8.90 -4.12 -19.97
N ARG A 180 10.08 -3.99 -19.40
CA ARG A 180 10.59 -2.71 -18.85
C ARG A 180 10.70 -1.68 -19.98
N ARG A 181 10.25 -0.45 -19.70
CA ARG A 181 10.30 0.69 -20.62
C ARG A 181 11.04 1.84 -19.98
N GLY A 182 11.88 2.52 -20.73
CA GLY A 182 12.61 3.70 -20.28
C GLY A 182 14.12 3.59 -20.50
N ASN A 183 14.84 4.59 -20.01
CA ASN A 183 16.27 4.79 -20.27
C ASN A 183 17.19 4.36 -19.11
N TYR A 184 16.61 4.10 -17.95
CA TYR A 184 17.36 3.63 -16.78
C TYR A 184 17.60 2.12 -16.92
N LYS A 185 18.86 1.68 -16.73
CA LYS A 185 19.31 0.27 -16.85
C LYS A 185 19.54 -0.37 -15.51
#